data_33d861bd2539f1953d66a81282e3fd7c
#
_entry.id   33d861bd2539f1953d66a81282e3fd7c
#
_cell.length_a   1.000
_cell.length_b   1.000
_cell.length_c   1.000
_cell.angle_alpha   90.00
_cell.angle_beta   90.00
_cell.angle_gamma   90.00
#
_symmetry.space_group_name_H-M   'P 1'
#
loop_
_entity.id
_entity.type
_entity.pdbx_description
1 polymer ?
#
loop_
_entity_poly.entity_id
_entity_poly.type
_entity_poly.pdbx_seq_one_letter_code
_entity_poly.pdbx_strand_id
1 'polypeptide(L)'
;KFLDESDAGSVMVCINNMLSATKLEVVSLPDRVNYVKGFAKDYIDFTGLELKVTWSDGSTTNWIYNEADLSIEDSYVIFDTSSVESTGKINVLYEDVSTTFEVTVANNTVSKIEIVKGTSQTYIEDCDGYMSEYYNPDTDSYVEFFKYTGFLHNDAVIKITYANGTTKNANVGSVVDGYTVEWSDDQATTPWVVGANNASVISYLGKTVTLPITVAANPLKNIELVKAPTREYVLGDLASGKFG
;
A
#
# COMPACT_ATOMS: atom_id res chain seq x y z
N LYS A 1 10.86 12.63 -47.08
CA LYS A 1 10.69 11.68 -48.20
C LYS A 1 9.22 11.27 -48.16
N PHE A 2 8.42 11.69 -49.11
CA PHE A 2 7.03 11.28 -49.17
C PHE A 2 7.01 9.80 -49.61
N LEU A 3 6.21 8.98 -48.95
CA LEU A 3 5.90 7.63 -49.41
C LEU A 3 5.16 7.77 -50.75
N ASP A 4 5.52 6.97 -51.75
CA ASP A 4 4.78 6.93 -53.00
C ASP A 4 3.48 6.11 -52.83
N GLU A 5 2.62 6.09 -53.84
CA GLU A 5 1.35 5.36 -53.79
C GLU A 5 1.54 3.84 -53.60
N SER A 6 2.70 3.29 -53.98
CA SER A 6 3.02 1.87 -53.77
C SER A 6 3.32 1.55 -52.31
N ASP A 7 3.96 2.48 -51.60
CA ASP A 7 4.24 2.35 -50.15
C ASP A 7 2.95 2.48 -49.34
N ALA A 8 2.02 3.36 -49.75
CA ALA A 8 0.73 3.52 -49.08
C ALA A 8 -0.13 2.22 -49.13
N GLY A 9 -0.08 1.50 -50.25
CA GLY A 9 -0.75 0.20 -50.42
C GLY A 9 -0.18 -0.86 -49.47
N SER A 10 1.13 -0.89 -49.29
CA SER A 10 1.80 -1.83 -48.38
C SER A 10 1.50 -1.51 -46.89
N VAL A 11 1.41 -0.24 -46.52
CA VAL A 11 1.05 0.20 -45.16
C VAL A 11 -0.42 -0.16 -44.86
N MET A 12 -1.33 0.01 -45.82
CA MET A 12 -2.75 -0.36 -45.65
C MET A 12 -2.95 -1.87 -45.47
N VAL A 13 -2.16 -2.71 -46.13
CA VAL A 13 -2.21 -4.17 -45.96
C VAL A 13 -1.70 -4.57 -44.57
N CYS A 14 -0.69 -3.91 -44.03
CA CYS A 14 -0.21 -4.19 -42.67
C CYS A 14 -1.26 -3.79 -41.63
N ILE A 15 -1.97 -2.68 -41.77
CA ILE A 15 -3.00 -2.23 -40.83
C ILE A 15 -4.23 -3.15 -40.90
N ASN A 16 -4.59 -3.67 -42.05
CA ASN A 16 -5.73 -4.57 -42.19
C ASN A 16 -5.47 -6.01 -41.71
N ASN A 17 -4.24 -6.35 -41.35
CA ASN A 17 -3.84 -7.65 -40.80
C ASN A 17 -3.52 -7.60 -39.31
N MET A 18 -4.05 -6.62 -38.56
CA MET A 18 -3.97 -6.67 -37.11
C MET A 18 -4.76 -7.88 -36.61
N LEU A 19 -4.05 -8.77 -35.91
CA LEU A 19 -4.67 -9.90 -35.25
C LEU A 19 -5.57 -9.38 -34.14
N SER A 20 -6.80 -9.87 -34.07
CA SER A 20 -7.71 -9.64 -32.95
C SER A 20 -7.81 -10.90 -32.10
N ALA A 21 -7.99 -10.73 -30.80
CA ALA A 21 -8.26 -11.84 -29.90
C ALA A 21 -9.65 -12.43 -30.23
N THR A 22 -9.74 -13.76 -30.39
CA THR A 22 -10.99 -14.47 -30.63
C THR A 22 -11.40 -15.38 -29.48
N LYS A 23 -10.46 -15.71 -28.58
CA LYS A 23 -10.70 -16.54 -27.40
C LYS A 23 -9.67 -16.25 -26.34
N LEU A 24 -10.10 -16.26 -25.09
CA LEU A 24 -9.26 -16.18 -23.89
C LEU A 24 -9.50 -17.41 -23.02
N GLU A 25 -8.46 -18.07 -22.56
CA GLU A 25 -8.51 -19.25 -21.71
C GLU A 25 -7.53 -19.12 -20.52
N VAL A 26 -7.95 -19.57 -19.35
CA VAL A 26 -7.03 -19.72 -18.20
C VAL A 26 -6.22 -21.00 -18.39
N VAL A 27 -4.90 -20.89 -18.38
CA VAL A 27 -3.96 -22.01 -18.46
C VAL A 27 -3.51 -22.42 -17.07
N SER A 28 -3.18 -21.42 -16.22
CA SER A 28 -2.82 -21.62 -14.81
C SER A 28 -3.57 -20.64 -13.94
N LEU A 29 -4.06 -21.11 -12.81
CA LEU A 29 -4.70 -20.26 -11.81
C LEU A 29 -3.65 -19.39 -11.10
N PRO A 30 -4.06 -18.24 -10.52
CA PRO A 30 -3.19 -17.49 -9.62
C PRO A 30 -2.74 -18.34 -8.43
N ASP A 31 -1.58 -17.98 -7.86
CA ASP A 31 -1.04 -18.62 -6.66
C ASP A 31 -2.01 -18.53 -5.46
N ARG A 32 -2.89 -17.52 -5.49
CA ARG A 32 -3.90 -17.32 -4.46
C ARG A 32 -5.31 -17.34 -5.04
N VAL A 33 -6.10 -18.31 -4.61
CA VAL A 33 -7.52 -18.46 -4.97
C VAL A 33 -8.44 -18.53 -3.73
N ASN A 34 -7.89 -18.32 -2.53
CA ASN A 34 -8.65 -18.36 -1.27
C ASN A 34 -8.67 -16.99 -0.62
N TYR A 35 -9.85 -16.44 -0.38
CA TYR A 35 -10.07 -15.10 0.13
C TYR A 35 -10.95 -15.11 1.37
N VAL A 36 -10.90 -14.00 2.13
CA VAL A 36 -11.75 -13.78 3.31
C VAL A 36 -12.85 -12.78 2.95
N LYS A 37 -14.08 -13.09 3.34
CA LYS A 37 -15.25 -12.24 3.10
C LYS A 37 -15.05 -10.82 3.63
N GLY A 38 -15.38 -9.84 2.78
CA GLY A 38 -15.24 -8.41 3.06
C GLY A 38 -13.86 -7.83 2.73
N PHE A 39 -12.86 -8.70 2.48
CA PHE A 39 -11.48 -8.27 2.21
C PHE A 39 -10.93 -8.77 0.87
N ALA A 40 -11.67 -9.62 0.17
CA ALA A 40 -11.21 -10.23 -1.06
C ALA A 40 -10.92 -9.18 -2.15
N LYS A 41 -11.80 -8.20 -2.33
CA LYS A 41 -11.71 -7.21 -3.41
C LYS A 41 -10.39 -6.42 -3.39
N ASP A 42 -9.93 -6.02 -2.20
CA ASP A 42 -8.77 -5.14 -2.04
C ASP A 42 -7.45 -5.91 -2.08
N TYR A 43 -7.51 -7.25 -2.12
CA TYR A 43 -6.35 -8.14 -2.00
C TYR A 43 -6.31 -9.23 -3.08
N ILE A 44 -7.01 -9.01 -4.20
CA ILE A 44 -6.94 -9.94 -5.33
C ILE A 44 -5.53 -9.90 -5.91
N ASP A 45 -4.89 -11.06 -5.89
CA ASP A 45 -3.55 -11.26 -6.39
C ASP A 45 -3.61 -12.15 -7.64
N PHE A 46 -3.12 -11.65 -8.76
CA PHE A 46 -3.06 -12.37 -10.02
C PHE A 46 -1.70 -13.01 -10.29
N THR A 47 -0.77 -12.93 -9.34
CA THR A 47 0.54 -13.58 -9.46
C THR A 47 0.37 -15.06 -9.80
N GLY A 48 1.09 -15.53 -10.81
CA GLY A 48 0.99 -16.91 -11.30
C GLY A 48 -0.16 -17.19 -12.26
N LEU A 49 -1.09 -16.24 -12.49
CA LEU A 49 -2.13 -16.39 -13.51
C LEU A 49 -1.50 -16.47 -14.89
N GLU A 50 -1.78 -17.53 -15.62
CA GLU A 50 -1.39 -17.70 -17.03
C GLU A 50 -2.63 -17.77 -17.90
N LEU A 51 -2.66 -16.96 -18.96
CA LEU A 51 -3.73 -16.86 -19.92
C LEU A 51 -3.24 -17.28 -21.31
N LYS A 52 -4.09 -17.97 -22.06
CA LYS A 52 -3.86 -18.25 -23.48
C LYS A 52 -4.84 -17.46 -24.32
N VAL A 53 -4.31 -16.63 -25.20
CA VAL A 53 -5.07 -15.90 -26.23
C VAL A 53 -5.01 -16.69 -27.56
N THR A 54 -6.16 -16.85 -28.18
CA THR A 54 -6.25 -17.33 -29.58
C THR A 54 -6.55 -16.15 -30.48
N TRP A 55 -5.75 -15.97 -31.51
CA TRP A 55 -5.87 -14.86 -32.44
C TRP A 55 -6.75 -15.22 -33.66
N SER A 56 -7.15 -14.20 -34.42
CA SER A 56 -8.01 -14.33 -35.58
C SER A 56 -7.42 -15.19 -36.70
N ASP A 57 -6.10 -15.39 -36.74
CA ASP A 57 -5.42 -16.30 -37.68
C ASP A 57 -5.30 -17.75 -37.14
N GLY A 58 -5.83 -18.03 -35.97
CA GLY A 58 -5.74 -19.31 -35.29
C GLY A 58 -4.45 -19.56 -34.50
N SER A 59 -3.51 -18.63 -34.53
CA SER A 59 -2.31 -18.70 -33.67
C SER A 59 -2.68 -18.50 -32.21
N THR A 60 -1.80 -18.90 -31.30
CA THR A 60 -2.01 -18.74 -29.86
C THR A 60 -0.78 -18.14 -29.18
N THR A 61 -1.02 -17.35 -28.15
CA THR A 61 0.02 -16.77 -27.28
C THR A 61 -0.32 -17.02 -25.82
N ASN A 62 0.63 -17.49 -25.01
CA ASN A 62 0.49 -17.58 -23.57
C ASN A 62 1.08 -16.33 -22.94
N TRP A 63 0.35 -15.78 -21.98
CA TRP A 63 0.77 -14.65 -21.17
C TRP A 63 0.75 -15.01 -19.68
N ILE A 64 1.82 -14.70 -19.00
CA ILE A 64 1.87 -14.72 -17.53
C ILE A 64 1.49 -13.32 -17.07
N TYR A 65 0.54 -13.22 -16.14
CA TYR A 65 0.16 -11.95 -15.56
C TYR A 65 1.36 -11.29 -14.87
N ASN A 66 1.60 -10.04 -15.22
CA ASN A 66 2.61 -9.19 -14.60
C ASN A 66 2.00 -7.79 -14.42
N GLU A 67 2.02 -7.25 -13.20
CA GLU A 67 1.51 -5.90 -12.90
C GLU A 67 2.17 -4.79 -13.74
N ALA A 68 3.40 -5.04 -14.24
CA ALA A 68 4.11 -4.11 -15.12
C ALA A 68 3.69 -4.22 -16.59
N ASP A 69 2.92 -5.24 -16.96
CA ASP A 69 2.49 -5.47 -18.33
C ASP A 69 1.15 -4.79 -18.58
N LEU A 70 1.22 -3.50 -18.94
CA LEU A 70 0.08 -2.62 -19.22
C LEU A 70 -0.81 -3.08 -20.39
N SER A 71 -0.47 -4.18 -21.06
CA SER A 71 -1.27 -4.73 -22.15
C SER A 71 -2.60 -5.36 -21.69
N ILE A 72 -2.84 -5.46 -20.37
CA ILE A 72 -4.09 -5.96 -19.77
C ILE A 72 -4.91 -4.81 -19.15
N GLU A 73 -4.65 -3.56 -19.49
CA GLU A 73 -5.34 -2.37 -18.95
C GLU A 73 -6.87 -2.39 -19.10
N ASP A 74 -7.40 -3.17 -20.03
CA ASP A 74 -8.84 -3.31 -20.26
C ASP A 74 -9.47 -4.51 -19.55
N SER A 75 -8.75 -5.21 -18.66
CA SER A 75 -9.34 -6.32 -17.91
C SER A 75 -10.21 -5.81 -16.77
N TYR A 76 -11.49 -6.09 -16.81
CA TYR A 76 -12.41 -5.86 -15.72
C TYR A 76 -12.44 -7.08 -14.80
N VAL A 77 -12.14 -6.86 -13.53
CA VAL A 77 -12.36 -7.87 -12.50
C VAL A 77 -13.72 -7.59 -11.86
N ILE A 78 -14.71 -8.44 -12.13
CA ILE A 78 -16.00 -8.38 -11.46
C ILE A 78 -15.98 -9.44 -10.37
N PHE A 79 -15.87 -8.98 -9.12
CA PHE A 79 -15.89 -9.84 -7.96
C PHE A 79 -16.85 -9.26 -6.90
N ASP A 80 -17.94 -9.98 -6.63
CA ASP A 80 -18.87 -9.59 -5.58
C ASP A 80 -18.43 -10.22 -4.26
N THR A 81 -17.90 -9.39 -3.36
CA THR A 81 -17.47 -9.80 -2.02
C THR A 81 -18.61 -9.71 -1.00
N SER A 82 -19.79 -9.22 -1.37
CA SER A 82 -20.88 -8.96 -0.45
C SER A 82 -21.66 -10.22 -0.10
N SER A 83 -21.65 -11.24 -0.96
CA SER A 83 -22.35 -12.50 -0.71
C SER A 83 -21.43 -13.50 -0.02
N VAL A 84 -21.97 -14.22 0.98
CA VAL A 84 -21.32 -15.37 1.60
C VAL A 84 -21.65 -16.58 0.74
N GLU A 85 -20.96 -16.71 -0.37
CA GLU A 85 -20.94 -17.96 -1.08
C GLU A 85 -19.57 -18.58 -0.89
N SER A 86 -19.54 -19.89 -0.81
CA SER A 86 -18.28 -20.65 -0.67
C SER A 86 -17.37 -20.51 -1.90
N THR A 87 -17.89 -19.97 -2.99
CA THR A 87 -17.17 -19.76 -4.25
C THR A 87 -17.55 -18.40 -4.87
N GLY A 88 -16.57 -17.69 -5.37
CA GLY A 88 -16.71 -16.51 -6.22
C GLY A 88 -16.15 -16.76 -7.60
N LYS A 89 -16.48 -15.89 -8.57
CA LYS A 89 -15.92 -15.91 -9.93
C LYS A 89 -15.21 -14.61 -10.22
N ILE A 90 -14.01 -14.72 -10.75
CA ILE A 90 -13.28 -13.58 -11.30
C ILE A 90 -13.41 -13.65 -12.81
N ASN A 91 -13.89 -12.56 -13.41
CA ASN A 91 -13.95 -12.39 -14.84
C ASN A 91 -12.71 -11.62 -15.32
N VAL A 92 -11.99 -12.18 -16.25
CA VAL A 92 -10.83 -11.55 -16.89
C VAL A 92 -11.23 -11.22 -18.32
N LEU A 93 -11.13 -9.96 -18.69
CA LEU A 93 -11.44 -9.44 -20.01
C LEU A 93 -10.16 -9.00 -20.70
N TYR A 94 -10.01 -9.34 -21.97
CA TYR A 94 -8.97 -8.85 -22.84
C TYR A 94 -9.56 -8.54 -24.21
N GLU A 95 -9.43 -7.29 -24.68
CA GLU A 95 -10.19 -6.80 -25.85
C GLU A 95 -11.69 -7.14 -25.69
N ASP A 96 -12.28 -7.82 -26.69
CA ASP A 96 -13.68 -8.24 -26.68
C ASP A 96 -13.88 -9.70 -26.18
N VAL A 97 -12.84 -10.37 -25.71
CA VAL A 97 -12.92 -11.76 -25.23
C VAL A 97 -12.72 -11.84 -23.72
N SER A 98 -13.45 -12.75 -23.08
CA SER A 98 -13.35 -12.93 -21.63
C SER A 98 -13.25 -14.40 -21.24
N THR A 99 -12.71 -14.64 -20.06
CA THR A 99 -12.69 -15.93 -19.39
C THR A 99 -12.95 -15.76 -17.90
N THR A 100 -13.31 -16.84 -17.22
CA THR A 100 -13.54 -16.80 -15.77
C THR A 100 -12.78 -17.92 -15.07
N PHE A 101 -12.39 -17.66 -13.83
CA PHE A 101 -11.96 -18.71 -12.91
C PHE A 101 -12.63 -18.57 -11.54
N GLU A 102 -12.66 -19.66 -10.78
CA GLU A 102 -13.32 -19.69 -9.48
C GLU A 102 -12.32 -19.42 -8.34
N VAL A 103 -12.79 -18.72 -7.32
CA VAL A 103 -12.08 -18.48 -6.06
C VAL A 103 -12.96 -18.88 -4.90
N THR A 104 -12.35 -19.24 -3.78
CA THR A 104 -13.06 -19.56 -2.54
C THR A 104 -13.11 -18.32 -1.66
N VAL A 105 -14.28 -18.00 -1.12
CA VAL A 105 -14.48 -16.94 -0.14
C VAL A 105 -14.95 -17.54 1.18
N ALA A 106 -14.08 -17.51 2.17
CA ALA A 106 -14.37 -18.02 3.52
C ALA A 106 -14.84 -16.88 4.43
N ASN A 107 -15.58 -17.25 5.48
CA ASN A 107 -15.89 -16.30 6.53
C ASN A 107 -14.61 -15.84 7.25
N ASN A 108 -14.61 -14.56 7.68
CA ASN A 108 -13.56 -14.07 8.54
C ASN A 108 -13.59 -14.79 9.90
N THR A 109 -12.54 -15.54 10.20
CA THR A 109 -12.42 -16.32 11.44
C THR A 109 -11.59 -15.61 12.51
N VAL A 110 -11.08 -14.39 12.25
CA VAL A 110 -10.35 -13.61 13.26
C VAL A 110 -11.33 -13.10 14.31
N SER A 111 -11.13 -13.52 15.56
CA SER A 111 -11.96 -13.10 16.68
C SER A 111 -11.44 -11.82 17.35
N LYS A 112 -10.12 -11.71 17.53
CA LYS A 112 -9.45 -10.52 18.09
C LYS A 112 -7.98 -10.46 17.71
N ILE A 113 -7.40 -9.26 17.90
CA ILE A 113 -5.95 -9.03 17.90
C ILE A 113 -5.54 -8.32 19.19
N GLU A 114 -4.31 -8.56 19.65
CA GLU A 114 -3.76 -8.03 20.89
C GLU A 114 -2.29 -7.68 20.69
N ILE A 115 -1.79 -6.58 21.28
CA ILE A 115 -0.35 -6.30 21.31
C ILE A 115 0.32 -7.28 22.28
N VAL A 116 1.35 -7.98 21.81
CA VAL A 116 2.21 -8.84 22.65
C VAL A 116 3.61 -8.26 22.84
N LYS A 117 4.03 -7.39 21.93
CA LYS A 117 5.25 -6.61 22.03
C LYS A 117 5.00 -5.25 21.42
N GLY A 118 5.27 -4.18 22.15
CA GLY A 118 5.25 -2.80 21.66
C GLY A 118 6.48 -2.45 20.83
N THR A 119 6.57 -1.18 20.41
CA THR A 119 7.78 -0.65 19.78
C THR A 119 8.90 -0.50 20.81
N SER A 120 10.15 -0.64 20.39
CA SER A 120 11.34 -0.40 21.20
C SER A 120 11.77 1.08 21.26
N GLN A 121 11.14 1.94 20.45
CA GLN A 121 11.51 3.34 20.33
C GLN A 121 10.97 4.17 21.49
N THR A 122 11.82 5.07 22.00
CA THR A 122 11.43 6.12 22.95
C THR A 122 11.52 7.46 22.25
N TYR A 123 10.50 8.28 22.36
CA TYR A 123 10.45 9.63 21.80
C TYR A 123 10.79 10.65 22.88
N ILE A 124 11.42 11.75 22.46
CA ILE A 124 11.69 12.90 23.32
C ILE A 124 10.89 14.08 22.77
N GLU A 125 10.22 14.81 23.67
CA GLU A 125 9.44 15.99 23.37
C GLU A 125 10.20 16.95 22.44
N ASP A 126 9.57 17.35 21.32
CA ASP A 126 10.06 18.27 20.31
C ASP A 126 11.44 17.92 19.67
N CYS A 127 11.87 16.66 19.73
CA CYS A 127 13.19 16.26 19.21
C CYS A 127 13.12 15.37 17.97
N ASP A 128 12.21 14.39 17.95
CA ASP A 128 12.20 13.33 16.92
C ASP A 128 11.14 13.59 15.85
N GLY A 129 11.09 14.81 15.30
CA GLY A 129 10.07 15.16 14.34
C GLY A 129 10.24 16.57 13.74
N TYR A 130 9.14 17.13 13.29
CA TYR A 130 9.08 18.49 12.74
C TYR A 130 7.71 19.11 12.95
N MET A 131 7.63 20.45 12.87
CA MET A 131 6.35 21.15 12.84
C MET A 131 5.61 20.85 11.55
N SER A 132 4.35 20.48 11.69
CA SER A 132 3.43 20.19 10.58
C SER A 132 2.11 20.92 10.84
N GLU A 133 1.25 20.97 9.85
CA GLU A 133 -0.08 21.57 9.95
C GLU A 133 -1.13 20.66 9.32
N TYR A 134 -2.37 20.77 9.82
CA TYR A 134 -3.53 20.18 9.15
C TYR A 134 -4.66 21.20 9.06
N TYR A 135 -5.48 21.09 8.02
CA TYR A 135 -6.68 21.92 7.88
C TYR A 135 -7.81 21.37 8.76
N ASN A 136 -8.33 22.23 9.64
CA ASN A 136 -9.48 21.91 10.47
C ASN A 136 -10.75 22.51 9.85
N PRO A 137 -11.65 21.69 9.28
CA PRO A 137 -12.85 22.18 8.63
C PRO A 137 -13.88 22.80 9.59
N ASP A 138 -13.83 22.46 10.89
CA ASP A 138 -14.75 23.02 11.89
C ASP A 138 -14.42 24.48 12.25
N THR A 139 -13.17 24.86 12.13
CA THR A 139 -12.69 26.22 12.42
C THR A 139 -12.26 27.01 11.20
N ASP A 140 -12.31 26.39 10.00
CA ASP A 140 -11.85 26.93 8.72
C ASP A 140 -10.42 27.51 8.83
N SER A 141 -9.53 26.78 9.50
CA SER A 141 -8.16 27.22 9.76
C SER A 141 -7.16 26.07 9.76
N TYR A 142 -5.88 26.42 9.55
CA TYR A 142 -4.78 25.48 9.74
C TYR A 142 -4.34 25.46 11.21
N VAL A 143 -4.12 24.25 11.73
CA VAL A 143 -3.65 23.99 13.08
C VAL A 143 -2.26 23.38 13.01
N GLU A 144 -1.29 24.03 13.65
CA GLU A 144 0.08 23.51 13.77
C GLU A 144 0.18 22.46 14.87
N PHE A 145 0.98 21.42 14.62
CA PHE A 145 1.31 20.40 15.62
C PHE A 145 2.71 19.84 15.36
N PHE A 146 3.35 19.30 16.41
CA PHE A 146 4.62 18.61 16.23
C PHE A 146 4.37 17.17 15.80
N LYS A 147 4.86 16.82 14.61
CA LYS A 147 4.75 15.48 14.03
C LYS A 147 6.02 14.69 14.29
N TYR A 148 5.91 13.66 15.12
CA TYR A 148 6.99 12.72 15.35
C TYR A 148 7.20 11.82 14.11
N THR A 149 8.45 11.50 13.82
CA THR A 149 8.86 10.69 12.67
C THR A 149 9.71 9.50 13.11
N GLY A 150 10.01 8.60 12.16
CA GLY A 150 10.84 7.43 12.44
C GLY A 150 10.17 6.37 13.31
N PHE A 151 8.83 6.35 13.35
CA PHE A 151 8.09 5.38 14.14
C PHE A 151 8.34 3.94 13.64
N LEU A 152 8.83 3.08 14.55
CA LEU A 152 9.20 1.69 14.24
C LEU A 152 8.03 0.73 14.50
N HIS A 153 7.02 0.78 13.65
CA HIS A 153 5.87 -0.13 13.73
C HIS A 153 6.29 -1.59 13.63
N ASN A 154 7.31 -1.89 12.81
CA ASN A 154 7.79 -3.24 12.52
C ASN A 154 8.33 -3.96 13.76
N ASP A 155 8.70 -3.22 14.80
CA ASP A 155 9.12 -3.79 16.07
C ASP A 155 7.93 -4.31 16.90
N ALA A 156 6.73 -3.82 16.62
CA ALA A 156 5.53 -4.24 17.31
C ALA A 156 5.07 -5.61 16.79
N VAL A 157 4.63 -6.43 17.72
CA VAL A 157 4.10 -7.78 17.44
C VAL A 157 2.69 -7.87 17.98
N ILE A 158 1.76 -8.30 17.14
CA ILE A 158 0.40 -8.64 17.55
C ILE A 158 0.22 -10.15 17.67
N LYS A 159 -0.69 -10.56 18.53
CA LYS A 159 -1.26 -11.90 18.58
C LYS A 159 -2.63 -11.87 17.92
N ILE A 160 -2.80 -12.63 16.86
CA ILE A 160 -4.05 -12.86 16.17
C ILE A 160 -4.69 -14.10 16.81
N THR A 161 -5.94 -14.00 17.25
CA THR A 161 -6.73 -15.12 17.77
C THR A 161 -7.86 -15.44 16.81
N TYR A 162 -7.98 -16.68 16.41
CA TYR A 162 -9.04 -17.16 15.52
C TYR A 162 -10.23 -17.73 16.33
N ALA A 163 -11.39 -17.83 15.68
CA ALA A 163 -12.62 -18.33 16.33
C ALA A 163 -12.51 -19.75 16.87
N ASN A 164 -11.65 -20.58 16.29
CA ASN A 164 -11.37 -21.95 16.78
C ASN A 164 -10.40 -21.99 17.96
N GLY A 165 -9.97 -20.82 18.48
CA GLY A 165 -9.03 -20.69 19.59
C GLY A 165 -7.55 -20.77 19.22
N THR A 166 -7.20 -21.09 17.98
CA THR A 166 -5.80 -21.04 17.54
C THR A 166 -5.27 -19.61 17.50
N THR A 167 -3.96 -19.43 17.61
CA THR A 167 -3.32 -18.13 17.60
C THR A 167 -2.10 -18.10 16.70
N LYS A 168 -1.82 -16.92 16.13
CA LYS A 168 -0.57 -16.60 15.42
C LYS A 168 -0.01 -15.28 15.94
N ASN A 169 1.31 -15.18 16.03
CA ASN A 169 1.98 -13.89 16.23
C ASN A 169 2.46 -13.35 14.89
N ALA A 170 2.34 -12.03 14.70
CA ALA A 170 2.73 -11.35 13.49
C ALA A 170 3.34 -9.98 13.80
N ASN A 171 4.36 -9.60 13.06
CA ASN A 171 4.88 -8.25 13.09
C ASN A 171 3.91 -7.31 12.35
N VAL A 172 3.83 -6.07 12.80
CA VAL A 172 3.13 -5.02 12.05
C VAL A 172 3.82 -4.82 10.71
N GLY A 173 3.04 -4.67 9.63
CA GLY A 173 3.55 -4.61 8.26
C GLY A 173 3.82 -5.97 7.61
N SER A 174 3.73 -7.08 8.35
CA SER A 174 3.90 -8.40 7.74
C SER A 174 2.60 -8.95 7.12
N VAL A 175 2.76 -9.92 6.23
CA VAL A 175 1.63 -10.62 5.60
C VAL A 175 1.33 -11.91 6.35
N VAL A 176 0.08 -12.12 6.75
CA VAL A 176 -0.42 -13.32 7.40
C VAL A 176 -1.63 -13.84 6.62
N ASP A 177 -1.63 -15.11 6.27
CA ASP A 177 -2.70 -15.73 5.48
C ASP A 177 -3.06 -14.91 4.20
N GLY A 178 -2.05 -14.21 3.63
CA GLY A 178 -2.18 -13.37 2.45
C GLY A 178 -2.72 -11.95 2.68
N TYR A 179 -2.94 -11.54 3.92
CA TYR A 179 -3.39 -10.18 4.27
C TYR A 179 -2.34 -9.45 5.10
N THR A 180 -2.14 -8.18 4.80
CA THR A 180 -1.19 -7.34 5.54
C THR A 180 -1.74 -7.01 6.92
N VAL A 181 -0.87 -7.05 7.93
CA VAL A 181 -1.13 -6.41 9.23
C VAL A 181 -0.87 -4.93 9.05
N GLU A 182 -1.93 -4.16 8.90
CA GLU A 182 -1.88 -2.73 8.59
C GLU A 182 -1.74 -1.89 9.86
N TRP A 183 -1.36 -0.64 9.67
CA TRP A 183 -1.31 0.36 10.73
C TRP A 183 -1.66 1.74 10.17
N SER A 184 -2.20 2.58 11.04
CA SER A 184 -2.42 4.00 10.77
C SER A 184 -2.05 4.81 12.01
N ASP A 185 -1.50 6.00 11.83
CA ASP A 185 -1.38 7.01 12.89
C ASP A 185 -2.16 8.26 12.49
N ASP A 186 -2.67 8.95 13.47
CA ASP A 186 -3.34 10.23 13.31
C ASP A 186 -2.79 11.24 14.31
N GLN A 187 -1.56 11.65 14.11
CA GLN A 187 -0.94 12.67 14.93
C GLN A 187 -1.54 14.07 14.70
N ALA A 188 -2.21 14.28 13.55
CA ALA A 188 -2.84 15.57 13.24
C ALA A 188 -4.01 15.86 14.18
N THR A 189 -4.96 14.93 14.29
CA THR A 189 -6.12 15.10 15.17
C THR A 189 -5.85 14.67 16.61
N THR A 190 -4.82 13.83 16.84
CA THR A 190 -4.42 13.34 18.16
C THR A 190 -2.91 13.52 18.35
N PRO A 191 -2.41 14.75 18.54
CA PRO A 191 -0.98 15.02 18.75
C PRO A 191 -0.44 14.28 19.98
N TRP A 192 0.77 13.74 19.85
CA TRP A 192 1.41 13.07 20.97
C TRP A 192 1.96 14.11 21.96
N VAL A 193 1.77 13.84 23.24
CA VAL A 193 2.19 14.71 24.35
C VAL A 193 3.11 13.94 25.29
N VAL A 194 3.83 14.66 26.13
CA VAL A 194 4.64 14.04 27.20
C VAL A 194 3.78 13.10 28.03
N GLY A 195 4.25 11.88 28.18
CA GLY A 195 3.53 10.80 28.86
C GLY A 195 3.12 9.67 27.91
N ALA A 196 2.08 8.96 28.29
CA ALA A 196 1.53 7.85 27.52
C ALA A 196 0.61 8.37 26.41
N ASN A 197 0.80 7.86 25.20
CA ASN A 197 -0.01 8.17 24.02
C ASN A 197 -0.49 6.89 23.35
N ASN A 198 -1.61 6.98 22.61
CA ASN A 198 -2.08 5.95 21.69
C ASN A 198 -1.51 6.27 20.31
N ALA A 199 -0.36 5.69 19.98
CA ALA A 199 0.43 6.11 18.85
C ALA A 199 -0.15 5.70 17.49
N SER A 200 -0.67 4.49 17.42
CA SER A 200 -1.14 3.90 16.17
C SER A 200 -2.30 2.97 16.40
N VAL A 201 -3.19 2.90 15.42
CA VAL A 201 -4.18 1.84 15.31
C VAL A 201 -3.63 0.78 14.38
N ILE A 202 -3.45 -0.43 14.89
CA ILE A 202 -3.08 -1.60 14.12
C ILE A 202 -4.36 -2.33 13.74
N SER A 203 -4.47 -2.73 12.48
CA SER A 203 -5.63 -3.44 11.96
C SER A 203 -5.24 -4.72 11.24
N TYR A 204 -6.09 -5.72 11.38
CA TYR A 204 -5.98 -6.97 10.63
C TYR A 204 -7.38 -7.58 10.44
N LEU A 205 -7.78 -7.73 9.19
CA LEU A 205 -9.07 -8.29 8.80
C LEU A 205 -10.26 -7.72 9.62
N GLY A 206 -10.31 -6.38 9.76
CA GLY A 206 -11.38 -5.66 10.45
C GLY A 206 -11.33 -5.71 11.98
N LYS A 207 -10.29 -6.30 12.57
CA LYS A 207 -10.00 -6.18 14.00
C LYS A 207 -8.95 -5.12 14.21
N THR A 208 -9.07 -4.38 15.29
CA THR A 208 -8.16 -3.28 15.62
C THR A 208 -7.61 -3.41 17.03
N VAL A 209 -6.42 -2.88 17.24
CA VAL A 209 -5.80 -2.68 18.55
C VAL A 209 -4.92 -1.43 18.51
N THR A 210 -4.93 -0.67 19.58
CA THR A 210 -4.11 0.53 19.70
C THR A 210 -2.72 0.18 20.23
N LEU A 211 -1.68 0.70 19.58
CA LEU A 211 -0.29 0.58 20.02
C LEU A 211 0.07 1.78 20.91
N PRO A 212 0.31 1.59 22.22
CA PRO A 212 0.72 2.67 23.12
C PRO A 212 2.21 2.98 22.93
N ILE A 213 2.56 4.26 23.07
CA ILE A 213 3.94 4.76 23.18
C ILE A 213 4.08 5.72 24.36
N THR A 214 5.33 6.03 24.71
CA THR A 214 5.64 7.06 25.69
C THR A 214 6.54 8.12 25.08
N VAL A 215 6.19 9.39 25.26
CA VAL A 215 7.04 10.55 24.96
C VAL A 215 7.64 11.04 26.28
N ALA A 216 8.98 11.03 26.37
CA ALA A 216 9.69 11.57 27.53
C ALA A 216 9.80 13.09 27.39
N ALA A 217 9.78 13.79 28.53
CA ALA A 217 10.05 15.22 28.53
C ALA A 217 11.47 15.51 28.02
N ASN A 218 11.61 16.61 27.28
CA ASN A 218 12.92 17.06 26.81
C ASN A 218 13.80 17.47 27.97
N PRO A 219 14.95 16.83 28.19
CA PRO A 219 15.85 17.18 29.31
C PRO A 219 16.63 18.49 29.05
N LEU A 220 16.67 18.95 27.79
CA LEU A 220 17.37 20.18 27.43
C LEU A 220 16.55 21.40 27.85
N LYS A 221 17.07 22.18 28.79
CA LYS A 221 16.38 23.38 29.30
C LYS A 221 16.90 24.69 28.74
N ASN A 222 18.15 24.73 28.37
CA ASN A 222 18.81 25.94 27.88
C ASN A 222 20.06 25.61 27.06
N ILE A 223 20.34 26.43 26.06
CA ILE A 223 21.60 26.45 25.32
C ILE A 223 22.18 27.85 25.45
N GLU A 224 23.39 27.98 25.99
CA GLU A 224 24.09 29.22 26.10
C GLU A 224 25.30 29.30 25.20
N LEU A 225 25.48 30.43 24.55
CA LEU A 225 26.68 30.69 23.76
C LEU A 225 27.85 30.99 24.70
N VAL A 226 28.70 30.00 24.95
CA VAL A 226 29.87 30.13 25.84
C VAL A 226 30.94 31.02 25.24
N LYS A 227 31.08 31.04 23.91
CA LYS A 227 32.08 31.84 23.21
C LYS A 227 31.52 32.29 21.84
N ALA A 228 31.50 33.58 21.61
CA ALA A 228 31.16 34.16 20.34
C ALA A 228 32.28 33.87 19.30
N PRO A 229 31.92 33.74 17.99
CA PRO A 229 32.94 33.68 16.91
C PRO A 229 33.82 34.92 16.99
N THR A 230 35.13 34.71 16.81
CA THR A 230 36.11 35.82 16.81
C THR A 230 36.37 36.40 15.44
N ARG A 231 35.74 35.85 14.42
CA ARG A 231 35.94 36.32 13.05
C ARG A 231 35.02 37.52 12.77
N GLU A 232 35.64 38.60 12.29
CA GLU A 232 34.93 39.72 11.73
C GLU A 232 34.71 39.49 10.24
N TYR A 233 33.47 39.73 9.77
CA TYR A 233 33.10 39.61 8.38
C TYR A 233 32.94 40.98 7.77
N VAL A 234 33.47 41.17 6.57
CA VAL A 234 33.19 42.36 5.77
C VAL A 234 31.97 42.14 4.86
N LEU A 235 31.34 43.23 4.41
CA LEU A 235 30.08 43.15 3.68
C LEU A 235 30.12 42.21 2.45
N GLY A 236 31.28 42.05 1.81
CA GLY A 236 31.46 41.17 0.65
C GLY A 236 31.52 39.67 1.02
N ASP A 237 31.85 39.30 2.26
CA ASP A 237 31.93 37.89 2.68
C ASP A 237 30.55 37.24 2.81
N LEU A 238 29.53 38.00 3.23
CA LEU A 238 28.16 37.56 3.31
C LEU A 238 27.57 37.22 1.93
N ALA A 239 27.91 38.01 0.91
CA ALA A 239 27.45 37.79 -0.46
C ALA A 239 28.14 36.59 -1.15
N SER A 240 29.33 36.20 -0.72
CA SER A 240 30.13 35.09 -1.29
C SER A 240 29.91 33.74 -0.62
N GLY A 241 29.12 33.66 0.43
CA GLY A 241 28.86 32.41 1.17
C GLY A 241 30.09 31.85 1.90
N LYS A 242 31.12 32.65 2.13
CA LYS A 242 32.35 32.22 2.84
C LYS A 242 32.14 32.26 4.35
N PHE A 243 31.27 31.40 4.82
CA PHE A 243 31.11 31.12 6.24
C PHE A 243 32.03 29.97 6.60
N GLY A 244 33.05 30.19 7.39
CA GLY A 244 33.96 29.19 7.86
C GLY A 244 34.04 29.14 9.38
#